data_9b28a0dc731047ca9fa0891df46ba0db
#
_entry.id   9b28a0dc731047ca9fa0891df46ba0db
#
_cell.length_a   1.000
_cell.length_b   1.000
_cell.length_c   1.000
_cell.angle_alpha   90.00
_cell.angle_beta   90.00
_cell.angle_gamma   90.00
#
_symmetry.space_group_name_H-M   'P 1'
#
loop_
_entity.id
_entity.type
_entity.pdbx_description
1 polymer ?
#
loop_
_entity_poly.entity_id
_entity_poly.type
_entity_poly.pdbx_seq_one_letter_code
_entity_poly.pdbx_strand_id
1 'polypeptide(L)'
;MYDAVVAGGSISGLLAAREIAKNGHSVLVLEEGFEVGSPEHCGGLVSENALKELGIEPSPKTFDSKVECAKIFSPEGKEITINSKRQKIIANK
;
A
#
# COMPACT_ATOMS: atom_id res chain seq x y z
N MET A 1 17.16 -16.11 18.97
CA MET A 1 17.76 -15.80 17.65
C MET A 1 16.69 -15.76 16.57
N TYR A 2 16.75 -14.81 15.66
CA TYR A 2 15.81 -14.69 14.56
C TYR A 2 16.36 -15.36 13.31
N ASP A 3 15.46 -15.98 12.53
CA ASP A 3 15.85 -16.59 11.25
C ASP A 3 16.15 -15.54 10.18
N ALA A 4 15.48 -14.39 10.28
CA ALA A 4 15.66 -13.30 9.32
C ALA A 4 15.48 -11.95 10.02
N VAL A 5 16.13 -10.94 9.48
CA VAL A 5 15.98 -9.55 9.92
C VAL A 5 15.61 -8.72 8.69
N VAL A 6 14.56 -7.92 8.81
CA VAL A 6 14.11 -7.00 7.77
C VAL A 6 14.44 -5.58 8.21
N ALA A 7 15.24 -4.88 7.43
CA ALA A 7 15.57 -3.49 7.69
C ALA A 7 14.57 -2.59 6.95
N GLY A 8 13.73 -1.91 7.69
CA GLY A 8 12.70 -1.03 7.16
C GLY A 8 11.30 -1.57 7.35
N GLY A 9 10.45 -0.80 8.02
CA GLY A 9 9.07 -1.12 8.31
C GLY A 9 8.06 -0.51 7.33
N SER A 10 8.48 -0.24 6.09
CA SER A 10 7.56 0.19 5.04
C SER A 10 6.80 -1.00 4.47
N ILE A 11 5.95 -0.77 3.48
CA ILE A 11 5.07 -1.83 2.97
C ILE A 11 5.85 -3.02 2.42
N SER A 12 6.93 -2.80 1.69
CA SER A 12 7.72 -3.90 1.14
C SER A 12 8.40 -4.72 2.24
N GLY A 13 8.95 -4.06 3.25
CA GLY A 13 9.57 -4.75 4.39
C GLY A 13 8.55 -5.54 5.20
N LEU A 14 7.38 -4.93 5.48
CA LEU A 14 6.33 -5.60 6.24
C LEU A 14 5.74 -6.79 5.50
N LEU A 15 5.54 -6.69 4.18
CA LEU A 15 5.05 -7.82 3.39
C LEU A 15 6.07 -8.94 3.30
N ALA A 16 7.36 -8.62 3.18
CA ALA A 16 8.42 -9.62 3.20
C ALA A 16 8.45 -10.35 4.55
N ALA A 17 8.37 -9.60 5.65
CA ALA A 17 8.33 -10.18 7.00
C ALA A 17 7.11 -11.08 7.19
N ARG A 18 5.96 -10.67 6.67
CA ARG A 18 4.74 -11.46 6.73
C ARG A 18 4.91 -12.82 6.03
N GLU A 19 5.51 -12.82 4.84
CA GLU A 19 5.74 -14.07 4.11
C GLU A 19 6.74 -14.98 4.84
N ILE A 20 7.78 -14.42 5.41
CA ILE A 20 8.74 -15.17 6.21
C ILE A 20 8.05 -15.82 7.41
N ALA A 21 7.24 -15.05 8.13
CA ALA A 21 6.52 -15.55 9.29
C ALA A 21 5.49 -16.61 8.93
N LYS A 22 4.80 -16.46 7.80
CA LYS A 22 3.84 -17.45 7.31
C LYS A 22 4.47 -18.80 7.01
N ASN A 23 5.73 -18.80 6.65
CA ASN A 23 6.48 -20.03 6.37
C ASN A 23 7.13 -20.63 7.62
N GLY A 24 6.76 -20.15 8.79
CA GLY A 24 7.20 -20.74 10.05
C GLY A 24 8.54 -20.26 10.57
N HIS A 25 9.09 -19.20 9.96
CA HIS A 25 10.37 -18.63 10.38
C HIS A 25 10.18 -17.43 11.31
N SER A 26 11.11 -17.23 12.21
CA SER A 26 11.11 -16.04 13.07
C SER A 26 11.74 -14.87 12.33
N VAL A 27 11.12 -13.69 12.42
CA VAL A 27 11.58 -12.52 11.72
C VAL A 27 11.52 -11.29 12.64
N LEU A 28 12.55 -10.46 12.55
CA LEU A 28 12.60 -9.18 13.26
C LEU A 28 12.59 -8.06 12.24
N VAL A 29 11.71 -7.08 12.42
CA VAL A 29 11.66 -5.89 11.59
C VAL A 29 12.25 -4.72 12.36
N LEU A 30 13.23 -4.06 11.77
CA LEU A 30 13.87 -2.88 12.35
C LEU A 30 13.47 -1.65 11.56
N GLU A 31 12.94 -0.64 12.23
CA GLU A 31 12.50 0.63 11.62
C GLU A 31 13.24 1.79 12.27
N GLU A 32 13.82 2.68 11.46
CA GLU A 32 14.56 3.83 11.96
C GLU A 32 13.67 4.93 12.56
N GLY A 33 12.42 5.03 12.13
CA GLY A 33 11.47 6.02 12.62
C GLY A 33 10.83 5.60 13.93
N PHE A 34 10.26 6.58 14.65
CA PHE A 34 9.53 6.30 15.88
C PHE A 34 8.22 5.57 15.63
N GLU A 35 7.61 5.80 14.46
CA GLU A 35 6.37 5.16 14.04
C GLU A 35 6.48 4.63 12.63
N VAL A 36 5.91 3.45 12.41
CA VAL A 36 5.84 2.87 11.07
C VAL A 36 4.90 3.73 10.21
N GLY A 37 5.36 4.11 9.02
CA GLY A 37 4.57 4.91 8.09
C GLY A 37 4.59 6.41 8.35
N SER A 38 5.41 6.88 9.27
CA SER A 38 5.52 8.32 9.57
C SER A 38 6.96 8.80 9.35
N PRO A 39 7.19 9.96 8.67
CA PRO A 39 6.16 10.74 7.96
C PRO A 39 5.70 10.06 6.67
N GLU A 40 4.49 10.40 6.24
CA GLU A 40 3.94 9.85 4.99
C GLU A 40 4.56 10.56 3.79
N HIS A 41 5.03 9.76 2.84
CA HIS A 41 5.64 10.27 1.60
C HIS A 41 4.85 9.85 0.35
N CYS A 42 3.77 9.12 0.52
CA CYS A 42 3.00 8.53 -0.57
C CYS A 42 1.64 9.19 -0.73
N GLY A 43 1.16 9.30 -1.97
CA GLY A 43 -0.20 9.78 -2.23
C GLY A 43 -1.30 8.84 -1.76
N GLY A 44 -0.96 7.59 -1.45
CA GLY A 44 -1.88 6.65 -0.85
C GLY A 44 -2.85 5.96 -1.79
N LEU A 45 -2.61 5.99 -3.10
CA LEU A 45 -3.45 5.30 -4.07
C LEU A 45 -2.95 3.87 -4.28
N VAL A 46 -3.83 2.89 -4.12
CA VAL A 46 -3.47 1.47 -4.19
C VAL A 46 -4.50 0.74 -5.04
N SER A 47 -4.02 -0.20 -5.87
CA SER A 47 -4.89 -1.03 -6.69
C SER A 47 -5.65 -2.05 -5.83
N GLU A 48 -6.97 -2.10 -5.99
CA GLU A 48 -7.80 -3.08 -5.28
C GLU A 48 -7.43 -4.50 -5.68
N ASN A 49 -7.13 -4.74 -6.96
CA ASN A 49 -6.73 -6.07 -7.41
C ASN A 49 -5.41 -6.52 -6.77
N ALA A 50 -4.46 -5.62 -6.62
CA ALA A 50 -3.19 -5.93 -5.97
C ALA A 50 -3.41 -6.31 -4.50
N LEU A 51 -4.33 -5.63 -3.82
CA LEU A 51 -4.67 -5.97 -2.43
C LEU A 51 -5.30 -7.35 -2.34
N LYS A 52 -6.17 -7.70 -3.27
CA LYS A 52 -6.79 -9.03 -3.30
C LYS A 52 -5.77 -10.13 -3.52
N GLU A 53 -4.81 -9.93 -4.41
CA GLU A 53 -3.73 -10.89 -4.64
C GLU A 53 -2.88 -11.11 -3.40
N LEU A 54 -2.72 -10.09 -2.58
CA LEU A 54 -1.99 -10.18 -1.32
C LEU A 54 -2.84 -10.70 -0.15
N GLY A 55 -4.13 -10.93 -0.38
CA GLY A 55 -5.04 -11.37 0.67
C GLY A 55 -5.39 -10.27 1.66
N ILE A 56 -5.30 -9.01 1.27
CA ILE A 56 -5.62 -7.86 2.10
C ILE A 56 -7.00 -7.34 1.72
N GLU A 57 -7.92 -7.29 2.69
CA GLU A 57 -9.23 -6.71 2.48
C GLU A 57 -9.23 -5.25 2.93
N PRO A 58 -9.71 -4.33 2.06
CA PRO A 58 -9.86 -2.94 2.47
C PRO A 58 -10.87 -2.81 3.62
N SER A 59 -10.53 -2.01 4.62
CA SER A 59 -11.44 -1.73 5.72
C SER A 59 -11.58 -0.23 5.92
N PRO A 60 -12.69 0.25 6.50
CA PRO A 60 -12.87 1.68 6.76
C PRO A 60 -11.81 2.28 7.68
N LYS A 61 -11.10 1.46 8.44
CA LYS A 61 -10.02 1.91 9.32
C LYS A 61 -8.73 2.21 8.58
N THR A 62 -8.49 1.54 7.44
CA THR A 62 -7.24 1.65 6.71
C THR A 62 -7.40 2.41 5.39
N PHE A 63 -8.58 2.41 4.80
CA PHE A 63 -8.81 3.04 3.51
C PHE A 63 -9.93 4.06 3.60
N ASP A 64 -9.74 5.17 2.91
CA ASP A 64 -10.62 6.33 2.99
C ASP A 64 -11.76 6.27 1.97
N SER A 65 -11.43 5.97 0.72
CA SER A 65 -12.42 5.94 -0.35
C SER A 65 -11.96 5.09 -1.53
N LYS A 66 -12.93 4.70 -2.35
CA LYS A 66 -12.65 4.07 -3.64
C LYS A 66 -12.67 5.14 -4.73
N VAL A 67 -11.69 5.06 -5.62
CA VAL A 67 -11.54 5.97 -6.74
C VAL A 67 -11.75 5.17 -8.02
N GLU A 68 -12.71 5.58 -8.85
CA GLU A 68 -13.07 4.88 -10.08
C GLU A 68 -12.62 5.61 -11.34
N CYS A 69 -12.30 6.87 -11.25
CA CYS A 69 -11.85 7.65 -12.39
C CYS A 69 -10.74 8.61 -12.00
N ALA A 70 -9.96 9.00 -12.98
CA ALA A 70 -8.92 10.01 -12.84
C ALA A 70 -9.11 11.08 -13.91
N LYS A 71 -8.87 12.33 -13.54
CA LYS A 71 -8.87 13.45 -14.48
C LYS A 71 -7.45 13.96 -14.63
N ILE A 72 -7.02 14.09 -15.86
CA ILE A 72 -5.72 14.64 -16.18
C ILE A 72 -5.91 15.98 -16.88
N PHE A 73 -5.26 17.00 -16.35
CA PHE A 73 -5.34 18.36 -16.88
C PHE A 73 -4.03 18.75 -17.54
N SER A 74 -4.13 19.35 -18.74
CA SER A 74 -2.96 19.95 -19.39
C SER A 74 -2.70 21.33 -18.78
N PRO A 75 -1.51 21.91 -18.99
CA PRO A 75 -1.24 23.28 -18.55
C PRO A 75 -2.18 24.33 -19.15
N GLU A 76 -2.81 24.03 -20.31
CA GLU A 76 -3.76 24.91 -20.99
C GLU A 76 -5.19 24.73 -20.53
N GLY A 77 -5.42 23.81 -19.57
CA GLY A 77 -6.74 23.57 -19.02
C GLY A 77 -7.58 22.52 -19.73
N LYS A 78 -6.99 21.80 -20.69
CA LYS A 78 -7.68 20.67 -21.32
C LYS A 78 -7.75 19.50 -20.34
N GLU A 79 -8.88 18.79 -20.38
CA GLU A 79 -9.16 17.72 -19.42
C GLU A 79 -9.37 16.39 -20.16
N ILE A 80 -8.76 15.32 -19.60
CA ILE A 80 -9.01 13.96 -20.04
C ILE A 80 -9.46 13.17 -18.83
N THR A 81 -10.55 12.42 -18.98
CA THR A 81 -11.05 11.55 -17.92
C THR A 81 -10.75 10.10 -18.26
N ILE A 82 -10.11 9.42 -17.33
CA ILE A 82 -9.77 8.00 -17.47
C ILE A 82 -10.64 7.20 -16.50
N ASN A 83 -11.41 6.26 -17.06
CA ASN A 83 -12.23 5.34 -16.27
C ASN A 83 -11.68 3.94 -16.43
N SER A 84 -11.51 3.23 -15.31
CA SER A 84 -11.13 1.84 -15.34
C SER A 84 -12.25 0.97 -14.76
N LYS A 85 -12.75 0.05 -15.56
CA LYS A 85 -13.75 -0.92 -15.14
C LYS A 85 -13.09 -2.16 -14.50
N ARG A 86 -11.80 -2.36 -14.77
CA ARG A 86 -11.07 -3.56 -14.34
C ARG A 86 -10.37 -3.39 -13.00
N GLN A 87 -9.93 -2.18 -12.69
CA GLN A 87 -9.22 -1.90 -11.45
C GLN A 87 -9.85 -0.72 -10.75
N LYS A 88 -10.07 -0.88 -9.48
CA LYS A 88 -10.46 0.20 -8.59
C LYS A 88 -9.26 0.60 -7.75
N ILE A 89 -9.13 1.88 -7.53
CA ILE A 89 -8.04 2.43 -6.73
C ILE A 89 -8.63 2.86 -5.40
N ILE A 90 -7.93 2.53 -4.33
CA ILE A 90 -8.36 2.84 -2.98
C ILE A 90 -7.42 3.88 -2.40
N ALA A 91 -7.98 4.97 -1.92
CA ALA A 91 -7.19 5.99 -1.23
C ALA A 91 -6.93 5.56 0.21
N ASN A 92 -5.68 5.61 0.61
CA ASN A 92 -5.25 5.28 1.96
C ASN A 92 -5.54 6.44 2.91
N LYS A 93 -5.98 6.11 4.11
CA LYS A 93 -6.15 7.11 5.17
C LYS A 93 -4.84 7.67 5.65
#